data_5d23b093b088d331fa9a5487b60ec733
#
_entry.id   5d23b093b088d331fa9a5487b60ec733
#
_cell.length_a   1.000
_cell.length_b   1.000
_cell.length_c   1.000
_cell.angle_alpha   90.00
_cell.angle_beta   90.00
_cell.angle_gamma   90.00
#
_symmetry.space_group_name_H-M   'P 1'
#
loop_
_entity.id
_entity.type
_entity.pdbx_description
1 polymer ?
#
loop_
_entity_poly.entity_id
_entity_poly.type
_entity_poly.pdbx_seq_one_letter_code
_entity_poly.pdbx_strand_id
1 'polypeptide(L)'
;MRIHSSFVALCSFQATFAVASTAWPWQTFKSSPHEPPSLKVSKSGPVSPGYLFFDQSWDAHQYSVFIMSDNNELVWQSPPGDLKGFRVQQLDGNPVLTYFNGLGVPEPFGWGYGIIQVLDQSYSSIHNVSVINDNYTALGSINSSSFVSWIDMHENTMTSEGTMLVTGYNVTQCDLSSVGGPKDGWIADSLFYEIDVKTNDILYRWSAKDHLDQIPLEDVQPFYPVDDWGHNSSAPYGYFHINSVEKFQDGSYLISSRYYCSLFKIAKNGSVDWTLQGQTGGDFELKGIQWAYQHDGRIHHEQEDGFVLSIFDNANSDVSNGTHHTEGMLIHVNLATREASSLQTLHDPKDEIYAVSQGNTQLLPGGHAVMGYGSNPKIKEYSSNGTCVMTAQFGEDGVVASYRAYRSPWVGIPTTSPDLFACSDESNNKTQVFMSWNGATEHKKWKIFGGNTRGNLHPVSIVRKTGFETTASVVGGLKYVRVEADGFGIEKGVSKVVSVKEMC
;
A
#
# COMPACT_ATOMS: atom_id res chain seq x y z
N MET A 1 -11.34 -77.24 -3.09
CA MET A 1 -10.66 -76.66 -1.91
C MET A 1 -10.61 -75.15 -2.12
N ARG A 2 -11.55 -74.42 -1.52
CA ARG A 2 -11.66 -72.93 -1.66
C ARG A 2 -11.01 -72.33 -0.46
N ILE A 3 -10.00 -71.48 -0.69
CA ILE A 3 -9.33 -70.71 0.35
C ILE A 3 -9.99 -69.33 0.38
N HIS A 4 -10.61 -68.99 1.50
CA HIS A 4 -11.15 -67.64 1.78
C HIS A 4 -10.01 -66.76 2.36
N SER A 5 -9.69 -65.68 1.67
CA SER A 5 -8.80 -64.63 2.20
C SER A 5 -9.70 -63.51 2.76
N SER A 6 -9.64 -63.34 4.08
CA SER A 6 -10.27 -62.22 4.79
C SER A 6 -9.36 -61.00 4.74
N PHE A 7 -9.81 -59.91 4.09
CA PHE A 7 -9.19 -58.61 4.19
C PHE A 7 -9.69 -57.90 5.45
N VAL A 8 -8.78 -57.61 6.37
CA VAL A 8 -9.02 -56.69 7.49
C VAL A 8 -8.67 -55.30 7.04
N ALA A 9 -9.66 -54.42 6.92
CA ALA A 9 -9.47 -53.01 6.66
C ALA A 9 -9.13 -52.29 7.97
N LEU A 10 -7.88 -51.81 8.08
CA LEU A 10 -7.48 -50.87 9.13
C LEU A 10 -7.98 -49.48 8.74
N CYS A 11 -9.04 -48.97 9.39
CA CYS A 11 -9.43 -47.56 9.36
C CYS A 11 -8.46 -46.78 10.28
N SER A 12 -7.49 -46.07 9.71
CA SER A 12 -6.72 -45.05 10.40
C SER A 12 -7.55 -43.79 10.57
N PHE A 13 -8.00 -43.53 11.79
CA PHE A 13 -8.55 -42.21 12.16
C PHE A 13 -7.39 -41.21 12.22
N GLN A 14 -7.24 -40.38 11.21
CA GLN A 14 -6.45 -39.15 11.32
C GLN A 14 -7.34 -38.11 12.03
N ALA A 15 -7.06 -37.84 13.30
CA ALA A 15 -7.60 -36.71 14.01
C ALA A 15 -6.92 -35.44 13.45
N THR A 16 -7.58 -34.75 12.55
CA THR A 16 -7.25 -33.38 12.17
C THR A 16 -7.57 -32.49 13.37
N PHE A 17 -6.56 -32.10 14.11
CA PHE A 17 -6.67 -30.97 15.03
C PHE A 17 -6.83 -29.71 14.19
N ALA A 18 -8.05 -29.22 14.03
CA ALA A 18 -8.31 -27.86 13.61
C ALA A 18 -7.77 -26.95 14.72
N VAL A 19 -6.59 -26.38 14.52
CA VAL A 19 -6.16 -25.23 15.29
C VAL A 19 -7.16 -24.13 14.93
N ALA A 20 -8.02 -23.77 15.86
CA ALA A 20 -8.87 -22.60 15.70
C ALA A 20 -7.93 -21.40 15.53
N SER A 21 -7.81 -20.89 14.32
CA SER A 21 -7.16 -19.61 14.03
C SER A 21 -7.88 -18.58 14.87
N THR A 22 -7.21 -18.02 15.87
CA THR A 22 -7.77 -16.87 16.58
C THR A 22 -7.70 -15.72 15.61
N ALA A 23 -8.86 -15.24 15.16
CA ALA A 23 -8.95 -14.09 14.24
C ALA A 23 -8.04 -12.94 14.73
N TRP A 24 -7.40 -12.24 13.79
CA TRP A 24 -6.53 -11.11 14.12
C TRP A 24 -7.28 -10.08 14.99
N PRO A 25 -6.66 -9.54 16.06
CA PRO A 25 -7.35 -8.61 16.94
C PRO A 25 -7.60 -7.26 16.25
N TRP A 26 -8.79 -6.73 16.43
CA TRP A 26 -9.24 -5.42 15.95
C TRP A 26 -9.48 -4.49 17.14
N GLN A 27 -9.26 -3.19 16.93
CA GLN A 27 -9.61 -2.17 17.92
C GLN A 27 -11.08 -1.77 17.72
N THR A 28 -11.79 -1.55 18.81
CA THR A 28 -13.17 -1.04 18.80
C THR A 28 -13.28 0.13 19.73
N PHE A 29 -14.14 1.09 19.42
CA PHE A 29 -14.33 2.33 20.15
C PHE A 29 -15.80 2.52 20.49
N LYS A 30 -16.06 3.16 21.65
CA LYS A 30 -17.43 3.52 22.03
C LYS A 30 -17.94 4.74 21.27
N SER A 31 -17.05 5.70 21.01
CA SER A 31 -17.39 6.96 20.34
C SER A 31 -17.41 6.87 18.81
N SER A 32 -16.74 5.88 18.21
CA SER A 32 -16.52 5.81 16.78
C SER A 32 -16.80 4.41 16.20
N PRO A 33 -17.31 4.30 14.98
CA PRO A 33 -17.51 3.01 14.31
C PRO A 33 -16.25 2.44 13.65
N HIS A 34 -15.11 3.10 13.77
CA HIS A 34 -13.85 2.62 13.16
C HIS A 34 -13.35 1.35 13.85
N GLU A 35 -12.86 0.42 13.05
CA GLU A 35 -12.33 -0.88 13.50
C GLU A 35 -10.97 -1.15 12.84
N PRO A 36 -9.90 -0.41 13.22
CA PRO A 36 -8.57 -0.66 12.67
C PRO A 36 -7.96 -1.94 13.22
N PRO A 37 -7.00 -2.56 12.51
CA PRO A 37 -6.26 -3.69 13.05
C PRO A 37 -5.47 -3.29 14.30
N SER A 38 -5.34 -4.20 15.25
CA SER A 38 -4.36 -4.03 16.33
C SER A 38 -2.98 -4.34 15.79
N LEU A 39 -2.03 -3.41 15.94
CA LEU A 39 -0.64 -3.65 15.57
C LEU A 39 0.07 -4.44 16.66
N LYS A 40 0.72 -5.55 16.30
CA LYS A 40 1.72 -6.21 17.13
C LYS A 40 3.07 -5.56 16.85
N VAL A 41 3.52 -4.69 17.75
CA VAL A 41 4.76 -3.91 17.55
C VAL A 41 5.84 -4.39 18.49
N SER A 42 7.04 -4.63 17.94
CA SER A 42 8.27 -4.83 18.69
C SER A 42 9.32 -3.81 18.27
N LYS A 43 10.04 -3.24 19.23
CA LYS A 43 11.12 -2.26 18.98
C LYS A 43 12.39 -2.73 19.71
N SER A 44 13.51 -2.69 19.00
CA SER A 44 14.84 -3.08 19.54
C SER A 44 15.83 -1.92 19.51
N GLY A 45 15.43 -0.76 18.96
CA GLY A 45 16.27 0.44 18.85
C GLY A 45 15.44 1.70 18.58
N PRO A 46 16.10 2.85 18.42
CA PRO A 46 15.45 4.08 17.99
C PRO A 46 14.81 3.93 16.62
N VAL A 47 13.61 4.48 16.45
CA VAL A 47 12.87 4.53 15.18
C VAL A 47 12.74 5.97 14.69
N SER A 48 12.55 6.14 13.40
CA SER A 48 12.33 7.46 12.79
C SER A 48 10.99 8.05 13.25
N PRO A 49 10.86 9.37 13.34
CA PRO A 49 9.61 10.02 13.66
C PRO A 49 8.59 9.85 12.53
N GLY A 50 7.30 9.88 12.89
CA GLY A 50 6.19 9.78 11.93
C GLY A 50 5.25 8.63 12.23
N TYR A 51 4.18 8.57 11.44
CA TYR A 51 3.15 7.54 11.50
C TYR A 51 3.39 6.48 10.43
N LEU A 52 2.76 5.33 10.60
CA LEU A 52 2.72 4.24 9.62
C LEU A 52 1.50 4.43 8.72
N PHE A 53 1.71 4.36 7.41
CA PHE A 53 0.70 4.47 6.36
C PHE A 53 0.65 3.14 5.62
N PHE A 54 -0.49 2.48 5.58
CA PHE A 54 -0.66 1.20 4.90
C PHE A 54 -2.12 0.98 4.51
N ASP A 55 -2.35 0.06 3.60
CA ASP A 55 -3.67 -0.44 3.22
C ASP A 55 -3.86 -1.87 3.72
N GLN A 56 -5.11 -2.35 3.72
CA GLN A 56 -5.41 -3.76 3.90
C GLN A 56 -6.25 -4.29 2.75
N SER A 57 -5.87 -5.46 2.27
CA SER A 57 -6.50 -6.18 1.17
C SER A 57 -6.54 -7.69 1.44
N TRP A 58 -6.93 -8.49 0.45
CA TRP A 58 -7.21 -9.92 0.52
C TRP A 58 -8.39 -10.21 1.46
N ASP A 59 -8.26 -11.12 2.43
CA ASP A 59 -9.32 -11.48 3.38
C ASP A 59 -9.32 -10.57 4.63
N ALA A 60 -8.93 -9.30 4.47
CA ALA A 60 -8.95 -8.33 5.56
C ALA A 60 -10.37 -8.08 6.07
N HIS A 61 -10.52 -7.88 7.38
CA HIS A 61 -11.80 -7.53 7.99
C HIS A 61 -12.35 -6.19 7.49
N GLN A 62 -11.46 -5.23 7.24
CA GLN A 62 -11.79 -3.91 6.70
C GLN A 62 -10.88 -3.58 5.51
N TYR A 63 -11.49 -3.33 4.36
CA TYR A 63 -10.79 -2.79 3.18
C TYR A 63 -10.67 -1.28 3.32
N SER A 64 -9.61 -0.80 3.93
CA SER A 64 -9.36 0.63 4.19
C SER A 64 -7.87 0.93 4.12
N VAL A 65 -7.55 2.22 4.02
CA VAL A 65 -6.20 2.72 4.29
C VAL A 65 -6.15 3.32 5.70
N PHE A 66 -4.99 3.19 6.35
CA PHE A 66 -4.81 3.53 7.75
C PHE A 66 -3.59 4.42 7.96
N ILE A 67 -3.74 5.41 8.84
CA ILE A 67 -2.62 6.10 9.49
C ILE A 67 -2.63 5.63 10.93
N MET A 68 -1.55 4.98 11.36
CA MET A 68 -1.41 4.50 12.74
C MET A 68 -0.08 4.92 13.35
N SER A 69 -0.06 5.12 14.66
CA SER A 69 1.20 5.27 15.36
C SER A 69 1.87 3.90 15.55
N ASP A 70 3.18 3.89 15.71
CA ASP A 70 3.95 2.69 16.08
C ASP A 70 3.85 2.32 17.57
N ASN A 71 2.85 2.89 18.26
CA ASN A 71 2.36 2.49 19.59
C ASN A 71 0.96 1.88 19.51
N ASN A 72 0.54 1.40 18.33
CA ASN A 72 -0.76 0.77 18.11
C ASN A 72 -1.97 1.72 18.28
N GLU A 73 -1.85 2.99 18.00
CA GLU A 73 -2.96 3.94 18.06
C GLU A 73 -3.43 4.31 16.66
N LEU A 74 -4.75 4.27 16.43
CA LEU A 74 -5.35 4.83 15.22
C LEU A 74 -5.13 6.34 15.19
N VAL A 75 -4.77 6.87 14.03
CA VAL A 75 -4.78 8.31 13.74
C VAL A 75 -5.89 8.62 12.76
N TRP A 76 -5.98 7.87 11.66
CA TRP A 76 -7.00 8.03 10.66
C TRP A 76 -7.29 6.71 9.93
N GLN A 77 -8.56 6.49 9.64
CA GLN A 77 -9.05 5.40 8.79
C GLN A 77 -9.95 5.99 7.70
N SER A 78 -9.72 5.60 6.46
CA SER A 78 -10.59 5.98 5.34
C SER A 78 -11.96 5.30 5.41
N PRO A 79 -12.95 5.78 4.66
CA PRO A 79 -14.08 4.94 4.27
C PRO A 79 -13.58 3.64 3.61
N PRO A 80 -14.34 2.52 3.70
CA PRO A 80 -13.95 1.26 3.10
C PRO A 80 -13.98 1.34 1.56
N GLY A 81 -13.06 0.61 0.91
CA GLY A 81 -12.94 0.51 -0.54
C GLY A 81 -11.74 -0.34 -0.94
N ASP A 82 -11.64 -0.74 -2.19
CA ASP A 82 -10.43 -1.40 -2.71
C ASP A 82 -9.34 -0.34 -2.97
N LEU A 83 -8.61 -0.02 -1.90
CA LEU A 83 -7.67 1.10 -1.81
C LEU A 83 -6.24 0.55 -1.70
N LYS A 84 -5.29 1.16 -2.45
CA LYS A 84 -3.90 0.67 -2.49
C LYS A 84 -2.87 1.80 -2.62
N GLY A 85 -1.65 1.52 -2.18
CA GLY A 85 -0.52 2.42 -2.39
C GLY A 85 -0.64 3.74 -1.63
N PHE A 86 -1.15 3.71 -0.41
CA PHE A 86 -1.43 4.85 0.44
C PHE A 86 -0.17 5.49 1.01
N ARG A 87 0.05 6.77 0.72
CA ARG A 87 1.23 7.50 1.19
C ARG A 87 1.06 9.01 1.25
N VAL A 88 2.00 9.65 1.94
CA VAL A 88 2.20 11.11 1.92
C VAL A 88 3.06 11.48 0.73
N GLN A 89 2.65 12.50 -0.01
CA GLN A 89 3.41 13.11 -1.10
C GLN A 89 3.34 14.64 -1.03
N GLN A 90 3.95 15.33 -1.99
CA GLN A 90 3.96 16.80 -2.04
C GLN A 90 3.28 17.27 -3.33
N LEU A 91 2.34 18.20 -3.21
CA LEU A 91 1.75 18.91 -4.34
C LEU A 91 1.86 20.41 -4.10
N ASP A 92 2.54 21.14 -4.98
CA ASP A 92 2.80 22.58 -4.84
C ASP A 92 3.43 22.94 -3.47
N GLY A 93 4.32 22.09 -2.97
CA GLY A 93 4.99 22.28 -1.67
C GLY A 93 4.12 22.00 -0.43
N ASN A 94 2.89 21.52 -0.62
CA ASN A 94 2.00 21.12 0.47
C ASN A 94 1.93 19.60 0.59
N PRO A 95 1.94 19.04 1.81
CA PRO A 95 1.78 17.60 2.00
C PRO A 95 0.35 17.19 1.66
N VAL A 96 0.23 16.12 0.88
CA VAL A 96 -1.04 15.50 0.47
C VAL A 96 -1.00 14.00 0.72
N LEU A 97 -2.17 13.38 0.83
CA LEU A 97 -2.32 11.93 0.84
C LEU A 97 -2.74 11.47 -0.56
N THR A 98 -2.14 10.40 -1.03
CA THR A 98 -2.55 9.78 -2.29
C THR A 98 -2.78 8.29 -2.11
N TYR A 99 -3.75 7.75 -2.83
CA TYR A 99 -4.02 6.32 -2.93
C TYR A 99 -4.86 6.00 -4.15
N PHE A 100 -4.68 4.81 -4.68
CA PHE A 100 -5.58 4.22 -5.67
C PHE A 100 -6.92 3.89 -5.01
N ASN A 101 -8.01 4.23 -5.71
CA ASN A 101 -9.38 3.87 -5.34
C ASN A 101 -10.09 3.31 -6.58
N GLY A 102 -10.38 2.03 -6.57
CA GLY A 102 -10.86 1.39 -7.78
C GLY A 102 -11.49 0.01 -7.56
N LEU A 103 -11.29 -0.82 -8.56
CA LEU A 103 -11.80 -2.18 -8.64
C LEU A 103 -10.64 -3.11 -9.01
N GLY A 104 -10.33 -4.09 -8.16
CA GLY A 104 -9.39 -5.16 -8.49
C GLY A 104 -9.99 -6.10 -9.54
N VAL A 105 -9.16 -6.57 -10.46
CA VAL A 105 -9.52 -7.59 -11.44
C VAL A 105 -9.54 -8.95 -10.73
N PRO A 106 -10.68 -9.68 -10.72
CA PRO A 106 -10.76 -10.95 -10.01
C PRO A 106 -9.93 -12.06 -10.67
N GLU A 107 -9.88 -12.07 -12.01
CA GLU A 107 -9.06 -12.99 -12.80
C GLU A 107 -8.73 -12.38 -14.19
N PRO A 108 -7.45 -12.39 -14.61
CA PRO A 108 -6.27 -12.69 -13.80
C PRO A 108 -6.10 -11.65 -12.69
N PHE A 109 -5.78 -12.07 -11.46
CA PHE A 109 -5.60 -11.12 -10.36
C PHE A 109 -4.22 -10.46 -10.37
N GLY A 110 -4.11 -9.37 -9.60
CA GLY A 110 -2.89 -8.57 -9.52
C GLY A 110 -2.97 -7.27 -10.31
N TRP A 111 -4.12 -6.92 -10.89
CA TRP A 111 -4.39 -5.67 -11.60
C TRP A 111 -5.68 -5.01 -11.11
N GLY A 112 -5.90 -3.77 -11.50
CA GLY A 112 -7.12 -3.04 -11.17
C GLY A 112 -7.37 -1.87 -12.11
N TYR A 113 -8.56 -1.28 -12.00
CA TYR A 113 -8.96 -0.07 -12.72
C TYR A 113 -9.61 0.92 -11.77
N GLY A 114 -9.14 2.15 -11.75
CA GLY A 114 -9.64 3.17 -10.84
C GLY A 114 -9.01 4.54 -11.04
N ILE A 115 -9.15 5.36 -10.01
CA ILE A 115 -8.59 6.71 -9.95
C ILE A 115 -7.50 6.77 -8.87
N ILE A 116 -6.64 7.78 -8.94
CA ILE A 116 -5.83 8.15 -7.79
C ILE A 116 -6.50 9.34 -7.09
N GLN A 117 -6.88 9.13 -5.85
CA GLN A 117 -7.38 10.21 -5.00
C GLN A 117 -6.23 10.99 -4.38
N VAL A 118 -6.35 12.31 -4.38
CA VAL A 118 -5.44 13.25 -3.73
C VAL A 118 -6.21 14.00 -2.65
N LEU A 119 -5.84 13.80 -1.38
CA LEU A 119 -6.47 14.47 -0.24
C LEU A 119 -5.52 15.49 0.37
N ASP A 120 -6.07 16.59 0.85
CA ASP A 120 -5.35 17.55 1.65
C ASP A 120 -5.25 17.15 3.13
N GLN A 121 -4.66 17.99 3.97
CA GLN A 121 -4.51 17.75 5.40
C GLN A 121 -5.86 17.74 6.17
N SER A 122 -6.95 18.17 5.55
CA SER A 122 -8.31 18.07 6.09
C SER A 122 -9.01 16.76 5.73
N TYR A 123 -8.33 15.89 4.96
CA TYR A 123 -8.85 14.66 4.35
C TYR A 123 -9.95 14.92 3.32
N SER A 124 -10.01 16.13 2.79
CA SER A 124 -10.88 16.48 1.67
C SER A 124 -10.22 16.09 0.35
N SER A 125 -10.97 15.46 -0.55
CA SER A 125 -10.49 15.17 -1.90
C SER A 125 -10.35 16.49 -2.67
N ILE A 126 -9.10 16.81 -3.07
CA ILE A 126 -8.79 18.01 -3.83
C ILE A 126 -8.60 17.72 -5.33
N HIS A 127 -8.13 16.52 -5.67
CA HIS A 127 -8.02 16.04 -7.05
C HIS A 127 -8.33 14.54 -7.14
N ASN A 128 -8.84 14.14 -8.31
CA ASN A 128 -8.99 12.75 -8.72
C ASN A 128 -8.26 12.59 -10.05
N VAL A 129 -7.10 11.95 -10.03
CA VAL A 129 -6.32 11.70 -11.25
C VAL A 129 -6.92 10.50 -11.98
N SER A 130 -7.16 10.64 -13.28
CA SER A 130 -7.85 9.64 -14.09
C SER A 130 -7.33 9.60 -15.52
N VAL A 131 -7.47 8.43 -16.17
CA VAL A 131 -7.26 8.24 -17.61
C VAL A 131 -8.55 7.74 -18.21
N ILE A 132 -9.07 8.47 -19.17
CA ILE A 132 -10.27 8.10 -19.94
C ILE A 132 -9.86 7.69 -21.35
N ASN A 133 -10.29 6.51 -21.80
CA ASN A 133 -10.02 6.01 -23.13
C ASN A 133 -11.07 4.99 -23.57
N ASP A 134 -11.86 5.33 -24.57
CA ASP A 134 -12.96 4.48 -25.06
C ASP A 134 -12.49 3.32 -25.96
N ASN A 135 -11.20 3.31 -26.35
CA ASN A 135 -10.63 2.31 -27.27
C ASN A 135 -9.91 1.15 -26.55
N TYR A 136 -9.86 1.18 -25.23
CA TYR A 136 -9.19 0.12 -24.47
C TYR A 136 -10.13 -1.05 -24.17
N THR A 137 -9.53 -2.23 -24.04
CA THR A 137 -10.20 -3.44 -23.60
C THR A 137 -9.71 -3.81 -22.20
N ALA A 138 -10.65 -4.06 -21.29
CA ALA A 138 -10.34 -4.39 -19.92
C ALA A 138 -9.83 -5.83 -19.77
N LEU A 139 -9.03 -6.05 -18.73
CA LEU A 139 -8.56 -7.37 -18.30
C LEU A 139 -9.71 -8.21 -17.75
N GLY A 140 -9.65 -9.51 -18.05
CA GLY A 140 -10.62 -10.48 -17.55
C GLY A 140 -12.04 -10.25 -18.09
N SER A 141 -13.03 -10.58 -17.28
CA SER A 141 -14.45 -10.42 -17.61
C SER A 141 -15.06 -9.10 -17.10
N ILE A 142 -14.22 -8.12 -16.70
CA ILE A 142 -14.70 -6.84 -16.18
C ILE A 142 -15.32 -6.01 -17.32
N ASN A 143 -16.54 -5.54 -17.09
CA ASN A 143 -17.17 -4.58 -17.97
C ASN A 143 -16.55 -3.20 -17.76
N SER A 144 -16.09 -2.55 -18.84
CA SER A 144 -15.53 -1.19 -18.79
C SER A 144 -16.48 -0.14 -18.22
N SER A 145 -17.79 -0.38 -18.21
CA SER A 145 -18.76 0.48 -17.51
C SER A 145 -18.73 0.36 -15.98
N SER A 146 -17.99 -0.60 -15.42
CA SER A 146 -17.91 -0.83 -13.97
C SER A 146 -16.86 0.06 -13.28
N PHE A 147 -16.00 0.73 -14.04
CA PHE A 147 -14.97 1.63 -13.52
C PHE A 147 -14.92 2.94 -14.32
N VAL A 148 -14.32 3.97 -13.72
CA VAL A 148 -14.35 5.34 -14.26
C VAL A 148 -13.02 5.77 -14.87
N SER A 149 -11.97 4.96 -14.77
CA SER A 149 -10.63 5.32 -15.24
C SER A 149 -9.79 4.08 -15.51
N TRP A 150 -8.86 4.19 -16.47
CA TRP A 150 -7.93 3.15 -16.90
C TRP A 150 -6.61 3.13 -16.11
N ILE A 151 -6.50 3.93 -15.04
CA ILE A 151 -5.35 3.84 -14.13
C ILE A 151 -5.41 2.53 -13.37
N ASP A 152 -4.27 1.87 -13.33
CA ASP A 152 -4.05 0.65 -12.56
C ASP A 152 -3.46 0.94 -11.16
N MET A 153 -3.54 -0.03 -10.26
CA MET A 153 -3.22 0.12 -8.84
C MET A 153 -1.71 0.19 -8.51
N HIS A 154 -0.82 -0.10 -9.46
CA HIS A 154 0.59 -0.33 -9.15
C HIS A 154 1.40 0.93 -8.89
N GLU A 155 1.04 2.08 -9.45
CA GLU A 155 1.82 3.31 -9.24
C GLU A 155 0.97 4.57 -9.12
N ASN A 156 1.41 5.48 -8.24
CA ASN A 156 0.82 6.80 -8.04
C ASN A 156 1.87 7.84 -7.60
N THR A 157 3.09 7.79 -8.18
CA THR A 157 4.20 8.68 -7.79
C THR A 157 3.98 10.10 -8.31
N MET A 158 3.97 11.06 -7.40
CA MET A 158 3.91 12.49 -7.74
C MET A 158 5.33 13.02 -8.01
N THR A 159 5.47 13.79 -9.08
CA THR A 159 6.74 14.46 -9.42
C THR A 159 6.82 15.85 -8.76
N SER A 160 8.02 16.41 -8.72
CA SER A 160 8.22 17.79 -8.24
C SER A 160 7.57 18.85 -9.11
N GLU A 161 7.15 18.49 -10.34
CA GLU A 161 6.51 19.37 -11.31
C GLU A 161 4.98 19.44 -11.13
N GLY A 162 4.41 18.71 -10.15
CA GLY A 162 2.96 18.65 -9.92
C GLY A 162 2.24 17.70 -10.88
N THR A 163 2.99 16.79 -11.52
CA THR A 163 2.44 15.69 -12.32
C THR A 163 2.44 14.40 -11.53
N MET A 164 1.74 13.38 -12.02
CA MET A 164 1.70 12.06 -11.42
C MET A 164 2.05 10.99 -12.44
N LEU A 165 2.92 10.07 -12.04
CA LEU A 165 3.25 8.87 -12.78
C LEU A 165 2.30 7.76 -12.33
N VAL A 166 1.61 7.14 -13.29
CA VAL A 166 0.64 6.06 -13.04
C VAL A 166 0.80 4.95 -14.07
N THR A 167 0.36 3.75 -13.70
CA THR A 167 0.31 2.60 -14.60
C THR A 167 -1.08 2.40 -15.18
N GLY A 168 -1.16 1.65 -16.28
CA GLY A 168 -2.40 1.23 -16.92
C GLY A 168 -2.23 -0.03 -17.72
N TYR A 169 -3.32 -0.70 -18.05
CA TYR A 169 -3.31 -1.94 -18.84
C TYR A 169 -4.40 -1.93 -19.90
N ASN A 170 -4.05 -2.44 -21.07
CA ASN A 170 -4.96 -2.62 -22.19
C ASN A 170 -4.81 -4.02 -22.78
N VAL A 171 -5.90 -4.77 -22.89
CA VAL A 171 -5.88 -6.06 -23.57
C VAL A 171 -5.90 -5.86 -25.08
N THR A 172 -4.90 -6.39 -25.77
CA THR A 172 -4.74 -6.22 -27.22
C THR A 172 -4.14 -7.46 -27.87
N GLN A 173 -4.35 -7.62 -29.18
CA GLN A 173 -3.75 -8.71 -29.94
C GLN A 173 -2.24 -8.55 -30.12
N CYS A 174 -1.54 -9.69 -30.08
CA CYS A 174 -0.10 -9.80 -30.32
C CYS A 174 0.24 -11.18 -30.88
N ASP A 175 1.21 -11.24 -31.80
CA ASP A 175 1.75 -12.51 -32.26
C ASP A 175 2.64 -13.11 -31.15
N LEU A 176 2.22 -14.25 -30.58
CA LEU A 176 2.94 -14.96 -29.53
C LEU A 176 3.73 -16.19 -30.07
N SER A 177 3.87 -16.33 -31.39
CA SER A 177 4.51 -17.51 -32.02
C SER A 177 5.95 -17.67 -31.57
N SER A 178 6.68 -16.59 -31.34
CA SER A 178 8.09 -16.60 -30.92
C SER A 178 8.30 -17.26 -29.55
N VAL A 179 7.26 -17.29 -28.72
CA VAL A 179 7.27 -17.88 -27.37
C VAL A 179 6.41 -19.13 -27.26
N GLY A 180 5.97 -19.69 -28.40
CA GLY A 180 5.17 -20.92 -28.44
C GLY A 180 3.67 -20.72 -28.25
N GLY A 181 3.21 -19.47 -28.15
CA GLY A 181 1.79 -19.12 -28.05
C GLY A 181 1.11 -18.97 -29.42
N PRO A 182 -0.19 -18.60 -29.46
CA PRO A 182 -0.92 -18.42 -30.71
C PRO A 182 -0.47 -17.17 -31.49
N LYS A 183 -0.53 -17.26 -32.82
CA LYS A 183 -0.19 -16.13 -33.70
C LYS A 183 -1.18 -14.96 -33.58
N ASP A 184 -2.43 -15.26 -33.31
CA ASP A 184 -3.51 -14.31 -33.06
C ASP A 184 -3.77 -14.18 -31.57
N GLY A 185 -2.69 -14.22 -30.78
CA GLY A 185 -2.71 -14.19 -29.33
C GLY A 185 -3.13 -12.84 -28.74
N TRP A 186 -3.24 -12.82 -27.42
CA TRP A 186 -3.65 -11.66 -26.64
C TRP A 186 -2.69 -11.38 -25.49
N ILE A 187 -2.33 -10.12 -25.32
CA ILE A 187 -1.49 -9.66 -24.23
C ILE A 187 -2.22 -8.63 -23.36
N ALA A 188 -1.85 -8.57 -22.09
CA ALA A 188 -2.09 -7.43 -21.22
C ALA A 188 -0.95 -6.43 -21.44
N ASP A 189 -1.14 -5.51 -22.38
CA ASP A 189 -0.15 -4.48 -22.67
C ASP A 189 0.00 -3.55 -21.47
N SER A 190 1.22 -3.43 -20.99
CA SER A 190 1.57 -2.59 -19.85
C SER A 190 1.87 -1.17 -20.31
N LEU A 191 1.19 -0.21 -19.69
CA LEU A 191 1.33 1.21 -19.99
C LEU A 191 1.76 1.98 -18.76
N PHE A 192 2.43 3.11 -18.97
CA PHE A 192 2.50 4.14 -17.96
C PHE A 192 2.22 5.53 -18.56
N TYR A 193 1.81 6.42 -17.68
CA TYR A 193 1.48 7.80 -18.03
C TYR A 193 2.14 8.77 -17.09
N GLU A 194 2.47 9.96 -17.59
CA GLU A 194 2.65 11.17 -16.79
C GLU A 194 1.44 12.08 -17.02
N ILE A 195 0.77 12.48 -15.95
CA ILE A 195 -0.51 13.19 -15.98
C ILE A 195 -0.40 14.44 -15.11
N ASP A 196 -0.85 15.58 -15.63
CA ASP A 196 -1.04 16.78 -14.81
C ASP A 196 -2.15 16.54 -13.77
N VAL A 197 -1.82 16.68 -12.49
CA VAL A 197 -2.72 16.33 -11.38
C VAL A 197 -3.98 17.22 -11.36
N LYS A 198 -3.89 18.45 -11.84
CA LYS A 198 -4.98 19.45 -11.75
C LYS A 198 -5.92 19.37 -12.93
N THR A 199 -5.40 19.05 -14.13
CA THR A 199 -6.18 19.07 -15.37
C THR A 199 -6.57 17.69 -15.88
N ASN A 200 -5.88 16.64 -15.44
CA ASN A 200 -5.90 15.28 -16.01
C ASN A 200 -5.38 15.19 -17.46
N ASP A 201 -4.62 16.20 -17.91
CA ASP A 201 -3.97 16.14 -19.21
C ASP A 201 -2.86 15.10 -19.21
N ILE A 202 -2.89 14.20 -20.19
CA ILE A 202 -1.82 13.20 -20.39
C ILE A 202 -0.66 13.90 -21.09
N LEU A 203 0.44 14.09 -20.37
CA LEU A 203 1.66 14.73 -20.84
C LEU A 203 2.60 13.74 -21.52
N TYR A 204 2.58 12.47 -21.08
CA TYR A 204 3.36 11.41 -21.65
C TYR A 204 2.61 10.07 -21.55
N ARG A 205 2.77 9.22 -22.56
CA ARG A 205 2.24 7.85 -22.59
C ARG A 205 3.30 6.92 -23.20
N TRP A 206 3.50 5.78 -22.57
CA TRP A 206 4.35 4.70 -23.08
C TRP A 206 3.62 3.36 -23.01
N SER A 207 3.96 2.45 -23.94
CA SER A 207 3.37 1.12 -24.03
C SER A 207 4.48 0.09 -24.29
N ALA A 208 4.52 -0.98 -23.52
CA ALA A 208 5.50 -2.04 -23.68
C ALA A 208 5.37 -2.76 -25.03
N LYS A 209 4.14 -2.91 -25.53
CA LYS A 209 3.87 -3.52 -26.83
C LYS A 209 4.52 -2.77 -28.00
N ASP A 210 4.58 -1.46 -27.92
CA ASP A 210 5.15 -0.62 -28.99
C ASP A 210 6.67 -0.74 -29.09
N HIS A 211 7.32 -1.51 -28.18
CA HIS A 211 8.77 -1.68 -28.05
C HIS A 211 9.22 -3.15 -28.01
N LEU A 212 8.45 -4.08 -28.57
CA LEU A 212 8.80 -5.52 -28.58
C LEU A 212 10.07 -5.83 -29.38
N ASP A 213 10.53 -4.93 -30.22
CA ASP A 213 11.83 -5.01 -30.89
C ASP A 213 13.01 -4.72 -29.95
N GLN A 214 12.79 -3.97 -28.88
CA GLN A 214 13.77 -3.64 -27.83
C GLN A 214 13.59 -4.48 -26.55
N ILE A 215 12.38 -5.00 -26.33
CA ILE A 215 11.98 -5.81 -25.17
C ILE A 215 11.29 -7.09 -25.69
N PRO A 216 12.08 -8.07 -26.19
CA PRO A 216 11.54 -9.27 -26.81
C PRO A 216 10.76 -10.14 -25.81
N LEU A 217 9.66 -10.77 -26.26
CA LEU A 217 8.87 -11.68 -25.44
C LEU A 217 9.67 -12.89 -24.95
N GLU A 218 10.70 -13.29 -25.69
CA GLU A 218 11.56 -14.42 -25.37
C GLU A 218 12.33 -14.23 -24.07
N ASP A 219 12.66 -12.99 -23.71
CA ASP A 219 13.45 -12.67 -22.51
C ASP A 219 12.66 -12.90 -21.22
N VAL A 220 11.32 -12.93 -21.28
CA VAL A 220 10.47 -13.19 -20.12
C VAL A 220 10.22 -14.68 -19.86
N GLN A 221 10.43 -15.54 -20.87
CA GLN A 221 10.09 -16.97 -20.78
C GLN A 221 10.73 -17.72 -19.59
N PRO A 222 11.99 -17.43 -19.19
CA PRO A 222 12.59 -18.10 -18.02
C PRO A 222 11.90 -17.79 -16.69
N PHE A 223 11.18 -16.67 -16.60
CA PHE A 223 10.59 -16.16 -15.37
C PHE A 223 9.06 -16.25 -15.33
N TYR A 224 8.42 -16.08 -16.49
CA TYR A 224 6.96 -16.13 -16.63
C TYR A 224 6.60 -16.68 -18.03
N PRO A 225 6.56 -18.01 -18.19
CA PRO A 225 6.28 -18.64 -19.47
C PRO A 225 4.83 -18.36 -19.94
N VAL A 226 4.63 -18.39 -21.26
CA VAL A 226 3.31 -18.15 -21.86
C VAL A 226 2.30 -19.24 -21.50
N ASP A 227 2.73 -20.50 -21.41
CA ASP A 227 1.93 -21.68 -21.10
C ASP A 227 0.51 -21.62 -21.70
N ASP A 228 -0.53 -21.59 -20.86
CA ASP A 228 -1.95 -21.53 -21.29
C ASP A 228 -2.48 -20.08 -21.45
N TRP A 229 -1.61 -19.05 -21.29
CA TRP A 229 -2.03 -17.65 -21.40
C TRP A 229 -2.06 -17.16 -22.85
N GLY A 230 -2.79 -16.08 -23.11
CA GLY A 230 -2.81 -15.39 -24.38
C GLY A 230 -3.68 -16.03 -25.47
N HIS A 231 -4.41 -17.09 -25.19
CA HIS A 231 -5.32 -17.73 -26.16
C HIS A 231 -6.61 -16.95 -26.43
N ASN A 232 -6.99 -16.06 -25.53
CA ASN A 232 -8.17 -15.21 -25.67
C ASN A 232 -8.02 -13.93 -24.84
N SER A 233 -8.91 -12.96 -25.10
CA SER A 233 -8.87 -11.65 -24.45
C SER A 233 -9.25 -11.66 -22.96
N SER A 234 -9.92 -12.71 -22.47
CA SER A 234 -10.26 -12.83 -21.06
C SER A 234 -9.13 -13.40 -20.20
N ALA A 235 -8.16 -14.08 -20.85
CA ALA A 235 -6.94 -14.61 -20.23
C ALA A 235 -5.70 -14.20 -21.04
N PRO A 236 -5.42 -12.88 -21.15
CA PRO A 236 -4.27 -12.39 -21.91
C PRO A 236 -2.95 -12.72 -21.20
N TYR A 237 -1.87 -12.81 -21.98
CA TYR A 237 -0.53 -13.00 -21.43
C TYR A 237 -0.01 -11.70 -20.82
N GLY A 238 0.10 -11.66 -19.49
CA GLY A 238 0.53 -10.48 -18.72
C GLY A 238 2.05 -10.34 -18.61
N TYR A 239 2.76 -10.46 -19.70
CA TYR A 239 4.20 -10.68 -19.81
C TYR A 239 5.09 -9.63 -19.16
N PHE A 240 4.72 -8.35 -19.16
CA PHE A 240 5.60 -7.25 -18.74
C PHE A 240 5.40 -6.85 -17.27
N HIS A 241 4.18 -6.50 -16.88
CA HIS A 241 3.77 -6.19 -15.50
C HIS A 241 4.59 -5.07 -14.84
N ILE A 242 4.38 -3.82 -15.28
CA ILE A 242 5.00 -2.64 -14.65
C ILE A 242 4.44 -2.47 -13.24
N ASN A 243 5.34 -2.33 -12.24
CA ASN A 243 4.93 -2.12 -10.85
C ASN A 243 5.50 -0.85 -10.21
N SER A 244 6.40 -0.14 -10.87
CA SER A 244 6.83 1.19 -10.45
C SER A 244 7.34 2.02 -11.62
N VAL A 245 7.17 3.34 -11.49
CA VAL A 245 7.64 4.34 -12.45
C VAL A 245 8.24 5.50 -11.66
N GLU A 246 9.44 5.95 -12.05
CA GLU A 246 10.14 7.09 -11.46
C GLU A 246 10.66 7.98 -12.59
N LYS A 247 10.85 9.29 -12.37
CA LYS A 247 11.34 10.22 -13.38
C LYS A 247 12.73 10.70 -13.03
N PHE A 248 13.69 10.55 -13.95
CA PHE A 248 15.03 11.10 -13.85
C PHE A 248 15.02 12.63 -13.99
N GLN A 249 16.05 13.31 -13.47
CA GLN A 249 16.21 14.75 -13.63
C GLN A 249 16.35 15.19 -15.09
N ASP A 250 16.87 14.31 -15.95
CA ASP A 250 16.94 14.54 -17.40
C ASP A 250 15.56 14.42 -18.10
N GLY A 251 14.50 14.02 -17.36
CA GLY A 251 13.14 13.83 -17.86
C GLY A 251 12.89 12.51 -18.57
N SER A 252 13.82 11.56 -18.53
CA SER A 252 13.59 10.15 -18.86
C SER A 252 12.93 9.43 -17.69
N TYR A 253 12.55 8.16 -17.86
CA TYR A 253 11.84 7.40 -16.84
C TYR A 253 12.56 6.11 -16.51
N LEU A 254 12.48 5.70 -15.23
CA LEU A 254 12.83 4.36 -14.77
C LEU A 254 11.53 3.59 -14.56
N ILE A 255 11.40 2.43 -15.18
CA ILE A 255 10.28 1.52 -14.93
C ILE A 255 10.78 0.18 -14.43
N SER A 256 10.01 -0.46 -13.53
CA SER A 256 10.27 -1.81 -13.04
C SER A 256 9.26 -2.78 -13.61
N SER A 257 9.75 -3.80 -14.32
CA SER A 257 8.95 -4.90 -14.83
C SER A 257 9.17 -6.16 -14.01
N ARG A 258 8.08 -6.66 -13.38
CA ARG A 258 8.12 -7.82 -12.50
C ARG A 258 8.60 -9.08 -13.20
N TYR A 259 8.01 -9.41 -14.33
CA TYR A 259 8.25 -10.69 -15.00
C TYR A 259 9.49 -10.73 -15.89
N TYR A 260 10.04 -9.57 -16.25
CA TYR A 260 11.39 -9.48 -16.82
C TYR A 260 12.49 -9.49 -15.72
N CYS A 261 12.11 -9.40 -14.45
CA CYS A 261 13.06 -9.19 -13.36
C CYS A 261 14.01 -8.01 -13.64
N SER A 262 13.51 -6.97 -14.29
CA SER A 262 14.31 -5.90 -14.90
C SER A 262 13.80 -4.52 -14.56
N LEU A 263 14.74 -3.57 -14.55
CA LEU A 263 14.46 -2.15 -14.66
C LEU A 263 14.90 -1.64 -16.02
N PHE A 264 14.11 -0.74 -16.59
CA PHE A 264 14.36 -0.14 -17.90
C PHE A 264 14.43 1.37 -17.77
N LYS A 265 15.42 2.00 -18.40
CA LYS A 265 15.39 3.44 -18.63
C LYS A 265 14.71 3.72 -19.96
N ILE A 266 13.64 4.50 -19.90
CA ILE A 266 12.88 4.93 -21.06
C ILE A 266 13.24 6.38 -21.37
N ALA A 267 13.82 6.61 -22.54
CA ALA A 267 14.16 7.94 -23.01
C ALA A 267 12.90 8.79 -23.27
N LYS A 268 13.04 10.10 -23.34
CA LYS A 268 11.91 11.04 -23.61
C LYS A 268 11.17 10.75 -24.93
N ASN A 269 11.86 10.17 -25.91
CA ASN A 269 11.26 9.79 -27.19
C ASN A 269 10.56 8.42 -27.14
N GLY A 270 10.57 7.72 -26.00
CA GLY A 270 9.97 6.43 -25.78
C GLY A 270 10.89 5.23 -25.95
N SER A 271 12.06 5.37 -26.59
CA SER A 271 13.00 4.26 -26.78
C SER A 271 13.55 3.75 -25.44
N VAL A 272 13.88 2.46 -25.39
CA VAL A 272 14.61 1.87 -24.27
C VAL A 272 16.08 2.26 -24.37
N ASP A 273 16.59 2.97 -23.38
CA ASP A 273 17.97 3.49 -23.33
C ASP A 273 18.93 2.40 -22.82
N TRP A 274 18.49 1.68 -21.78
CA TRP A 274 19.19 0.53 -21.22
C TRP A 274 18.26 -0.34 -20.36
N THR A 275 18.70 -1.58 -20.19
CA THR A 275 18.08 -2.59 -19.33
C THR A 275 19.03 -3.00 -18.22
N LEU A 276 18.57 -2.97 -16.98
CA LEU A 276 19.26 -3.53 -15.82
C LEU A 276 18.47 -4.74 -15.30
N GLN A 277 18.92 -5.96 -15.69
CA GLN A 277 18.24 -7.22 -15.41
C GLN A 277 18.85 -7.93 -14.21
N GLY A 278 18.02 -8.38 -13.26
CA GLY A 278 18.44 -8.87 -11.96
C GLY A 278 19.20 -10.19 -11.91
N GLN A 279 19.15 -10.99 -12.97
CA GLN A 279 19.82 -12.30 -13.03
C GLN A 279 21.03 -12.32 -13.99
N THR A 280 20.94 -11.59 -15.09
CA THR A 280 21.96 -11.57 -16.14
C THR A 280 22.72 -10.25 -16.22
N GLY A 281 22.19 -9.19 -15.61
CA GLY A 281 22.72 -7.83 -15.70
C GLY A 281 22.13 -7.01 -16.86
N GLY A 282 21.74 -7.64 -17.96
CA GLY A 282 21.34 -6.91 -19.16
C GLY A 282 22.50 -6.10 -19.75
N ASP A 283 22.38 -4.76 -19.76
CA ASP A 283 23.45 -3.83 -20.20
C ASP A 283 24.50 -3.55 -19.11
N PHE A 284 24.40 -4.18 -17.95
CA PHE A 284 25.28 -3.95 -16.80
C PHE A 284 25.93 -5.23 -16.29
N GLU A 285 27.10 -5.11 -15.71
CA GLU A 285 27.72 -6.19 -14.93
C GLU A 285 27.23 -6.13 -13.48
N LEU A 286 26.61 -7.22 -12.98
CA LEU A 286 26.21 -7.35 -11.60
C LEU A 286 27.39 -7.72 -10.70
N LYS A 287 27.73 -6.90 -9.72
CA LYS A 287 28.83 -7.13 -8.79
C LYS A 287 28.34 -7.75 -7.49
N GLY A 288 28.15 -9.08 -7.50
CA GLY A 288 27.75 -9.83 -6.30
C GLY A 288 26.32 -9.58 -5.82
N ILE A 289 25.44 -9.18 -6.72
CA ILE A 289 24.00 -8.96 -6.46
C ILE A 289 23.18 -9.71 -7.51
N GLN A 290 22.00 -10.16 -7.07
CA GLN A 290 20.95 -10.67 -7.96
C GLN A 290 19.61 -10.38 -7.31
N TRP A 291 18.55 -10.25 -8.11
CA TRP A 291 17.17 -10.11 -7.65
C TRP A 291 16.19 -10.70 -8.65
N ALA A 292 14.96 -10.97 -8.21
CA ALA A 292 13.90 -11.45 -9.08
C ALA A 292 12.52 -10.95 -8.61
N TYR A 293 11.61 -10.72 -9.56
CA TYR A 293 10.21 -10.33 -9.31
C TYR A 293 10.06 -9.05 -8.47
N GLN A 294 11.05 -8.17 -8.53
CA GLN A 294 11.19 -6.97 -7.71
C GLN A 294 10.00 -6.01 -7.86
N HIS A 295 9.78 -5.22 -6.81
CA HIS A 295 8.84 -4.09 -6.78
C HIS A 295 9.54 -2.80 -6.35
N ASP A 296 8.85 -1.67 -6.59
CA ASP A 296 9.19 -0.37 -6.03
C ASP A 296 10.61 0.11 -6.34
N GLY A 297 11.02 0.06 -7.63
CA GLY A 297 12.29 0.64 -8.08
C GLY A 297 12.28 2.16 -7.94
N ARG A 298 13.23 2.75 -7.15
CA ARG A 298 13.30 4.19 -6.87
C ARG A 298 14.71 4.74 -7.06
N ILE A 299 14.78 5.95 -7.64
CA ILE A 299 16.02 6.67 -7.91
C ILE A 299 16.37 7.55 -6.71
N HIS A 300 17.59 7.44 -6.25
CA HIS A 300 18.15 8.30 -5.21
C HIS A 300 19.52 8.82 -5.62
N HIS A 301 19.89 10.00 -5.13
CA HIS A 301 21.25 10.55 -5.31
C HIS A 301 21.75 10.50 -6.75
N GLU A 302 20.91 10.98 -7.70
CA GLU A 302 21.25 11.03 -9.11
C GLU A 302 22.45 11.96 -9.36
N GLN A 303 23.44 11.48 -10.11
CA GLN A 303 24.66 12.16 -10.52
C GLN A 303 24.91 11.91 -12.02
N GLU A 304 25.85 12.61 -12.62
CA GLU A 304 26.16 12.50 -14.06
C GLU A 304 26.60 11.08 -14.47
N ASP A 305 27.36 10.40 -13.59
CA ASP A 305 27.94 9.08 -13.84
C ASP A 305 27.16 7.92 -13.21
N GLY A 306 26.03 8.19 -12.52
CA GLY A 306 25.23 7.14 -11.92
C GLY A 306 24.22 7.61 -10.89
N PHE A 307 23.62 6.65 -10.19
CA PHE A 307 22.61 6.93 -9.16
C PHE A 307 22.55 5.78 -8.13
N VAL A 308 21.90 6.03 -7.03
CA VAL A 308 21.52 4.97 -6.07
C VAL A 308 20.10 4.51 -6.41
N LEU A 309 19.96 3.21 -6.60
CA LEU A 309 18.67 2.55 -6.81
C LEU A 309 18.24 1.87 -5.51
N SER A 310 17.00 2.04 -5.08
CA SER A 310 16.38 1.11 -4.13
C SER A 310 15.37 0.22 -4.84
N ILE A 311 15.32 -1.06 -4.45
CA ILE A 311 14.30 -2.02 -4.87
C ILE A 311 13.85 -2.85 -3.67
N PHE A 312 12.65 -3.38 -3.76
CA PHE A 312 12.15 -4.46 -2.94
C PHE A 312 12.29 -5.75 -3.74
N ASP A 313 13.33 -6.53 -3.44
CA ASP A 313 13.54 -7.83 -4.07
C ASP A 313 12.60 -8.84 -3.44
N ASN A 314 11.56 -9.21 -4.17
CA ASN A 314 10.68 -10.30 -3.71
C ASN A 314 11.44 -11.63 -3.67
N ALA A 315 12.35 -11.85 -4.61
CA ALA A 315 13.07 -13.13 -4.84
C ALA A 315 12.14 -14.33 -5.08
N ASN A 316 10.85 -14.14 -4.85
CA ASN A 316 9.79 -15.15 -4.86
C ASN A 316 8.63 -14.71 -5.74
N SER A 317 7.85 -15.68 -6.21
CA SER A 317 6.65 -15.47 -7.01
C SER A 317 5.67 -16.62 -6.78
N ASP A 318 4.40 -16.41 -7.08
CA ASP A 318 3.36 -17.44 -7.15
C ASP A 318 3.59 -18.46 -8.26
N VAL A 319 4.43 -18.12 -9.26
CA VAL A 319 4.79 -19.01 -10.39
C VAL A 319 6.18 -19.65 -10.25
N SER A 320 6.97 -19.26 -9.27
CA SER A 320 8.35 -19.76 -9.05
C SER A 320 8.69 -19.78 -7.56
N ASN A 321 9.13 -20.94 -7.07
CA ASN A 321 9.72 -21.01 -5.74
C ASN A 321 11.02 -20.21 -5.72
N GLY A 322 11.08 -19.21 -4.87
CA GLY A 322 12.26 -18.37 -4.70
C GLY A 322 13.45 -19.13 -4.14
N THR A 323 14.61 -18.55 -4.34
CA THR A 323 15.88 -19.13 -3.90
C THR A 323 16.35 -18.59 -2.55
N HIS A 324 15.82 -17.44 -2.12
CA HIS A 324 16.17 -16.77 -0.88
C HIS A 324 15.01 -15.93 -0.32
N HIS A 325 15.17 -15.40 0.89
CA HIS A 325 14.22 -14.51 1.53
C HIS A 325 14.13 -13.16 0.80
N THR A 326 13.01 -12.47 1.02
CA THR A 326 12.77 -11.12 0.48
C THR A 326 13.69 -10.10 1.14
N GLU A 327 14.28 -9.21 0.34
CA GLU A 327 15.23 -8.20 0.78
C GLU A 327 14.89 -6.80 0.23
N GLY A 328 15.25 -5.77 1.00
CA GLY A 328 15.40 -4.42 0.48
C GLY A 328 16.82 -4.22 0.01
N MET A 329 17.01 -3.77 -1.20
CA MET A 329 18.36 -3.57 -1.75
C MET A 329 18.61 -2.10 -2.07
N LEU A 330 19.77 -1.59 -1.65
CA LEU A 330 20.33 -0.32 -2.13
C LEU A 330 21.50 -0.63 -3.03
N ILE A 331 21.42 -0.20 -4.27
CA ILE A 331 22.34 -0.56 -5.36
C ILE A 331 22.94 0.71 -5.92
N HIS A 332 24.26 0.78 -6.03
CA HIS A 332 24.95 1.78 -6.83
C HIS A 332 24.94 1.34 -8.29
N VAL A 333 24.33 2.14 -9.15
CA VAL A 333 24.32 1.94 -10.61
C VAL A 333 25.28 2.96 -11.22
N ASN A 334 26.40 2.48 -11.75
CA ASN A 334 27.38 3.29 -12.45
C ASN A 334 27.10 3.25 -13.95
N LEU A 335 26.70 4.38 -14.52
CA LEU A 335 26.36 4.50 -15.94
C LEU A 335 27.59 4.55 -16.86
N ALA A 336 28.75 5.03 -16.34
CA ALA A 336 29.99 5.13 -17.11
C ALA A 336 30.67 3.77 -17.28
N THR A 337 30.73 2.95 -16.21
CA THR A 337 31.34 1.61 -16.26
C THR A 337 30.35 0.51 -16.59
N ARG A 338 29.04 0.80 -16.57
CA ARG A 338 27.96 -0.19 -16.71
C ARG A 338 28.07 -1.28 -15.64
N GLU A 339 28.25 -0.90 -14.39
CA GLU A 339 28.30 -1.80 -13.26
C GLU A 339 27.18 -1.48 -12.27
N ALA A 340 26.60 -2.52 -11.67
CA ALA A 340 25.65 -2.43 -10.56
C ALA A 340 26.17 -3.21 -9.36
N SER A 341 26.30 -2.57 -8.21
CA SER A 341 26.88 -3.16 -7.00
C SER A 341 26.08 -2.84 -5.75
N SER A 342 26.07 -3.76 -4.76
CA SER A 342 25.38 -3.53 -3.49
C SER A 342 26.03 -2.42 -2.68
N LEU A 343 25.21 -1.47 -2.22
CA LEU A 343 25.56 -0.56 -1.14
C LEU A 343 25.08 -1.13 0.21
N GLN A 344 23.88 -1.70 0.24
CA GLN A 344 23.29 -2.27 1.43
C GLN A 344 22.20 -3.26 1.06
N THR A 345 22.08 -4.34 1.83
CA THR A 345 20.97 -5.27 1.80
C THR A 345 20.26 -5.25 3.15
N LEU A 346 18.94 -5.18 3.12
CA LEU A 346 18.08 -5.06 4.29
C LEU A 346 17.24 -6.34 4.43
N HIS A 347 17.48 -7.12 5.47
CA HIS A 347 16.65 -8.24 5.88
C HIS A 347 16.75 -8.45 7.39
N ASP A 348 15.82 -9.19 7.96
CA ASP A 348 15.83 -9.54 9.37
C ASP A 348 16.09 -11.06 9.53
N PRO A 349 17.31 -11.48 9.90
CA PRO A 349 17.65 -12.90 10.00
C PRO A 349 16.92 -13.63 11.14
N LYS A 350 16.16 -12.91 11.98
CA LYS A 350 15.35 -13.49 13.05
C LYS A 350 13.90 -13.75 12.64
N ASP A 351 13.46 -13.13 11.57
CA ASP A 351 12.10 -13.24 11.02
C ASP A 351 12.20 -13.07 9.49
N GLU A 352 12.75 -14.08 8.83
CA GLU A 352 12.87 -14.15 7.37
C GLU A 352 11.49 -14.21 6.73
N ILE A 353 11.27 -13.42 5.70
CA ILE A 353 9.98 -13.30 4.99
C ILE A 353 10.21 -13.66 3.53
N TYR A 354 9.25 -14.38 2.95
CA TYR A 354 9.22 -14.80 1.55
C TYR A 354 7.98 -14.21 0.89
N ALA A 355 8.04 -12.91 0.56
CA ALA A 355 6.93 -12.19 -0.03
C ALA A 355 6.83 -12.47 -1.53
N VAL A 356 5.73 -13.09 -1.97
CA VAL A 356 5.54 -13.51 -3.36
C VAL A 356 5.14 -12.36 -4.30
N SER A 357 4.71 -11.21 -3.77
CA SER A 357 4.26 -10.06 -4.55
C SER A 357 4.19 -8.79 -3.71
N GLN A 358 4.07 -7.63 -4.38
CA GLN A 358 3.88 -6.34 -3.74
C GLN A 358 5.10 -5.93 -2.89
N GLY A 359 4.98 -4.90 -2.07
CA GLY A 359 6.03 -4.44 -1.17
C GLY A 359 6.78 -3.21 -1.67
N ASN A 360 7.56 -2.62 -0.77
CA ASN A 360 8.35 -1.42 -1.04
C ASN A 360 9.52 -1.27 -0.09
N THR A 361 10.53 -0.48 -0.53
CA THR A 361 11.67 -0.07 0.27
C THR A 361 11.76 1.46 0.28
N GLN A 362 11.36 2.09 1.39
CA GLN A 362 11.41 3.54 1.56
C GLN A 362 12.68 3.95 2.32
N LEU A 363 13.51 4.82 1.73
CA LEU A 363 14.58 5.48 2.47
C LEU A 363 14.05 6.66 3.28
N LEU A 364 14.49 6.78 4.52
CA LEU A 364 14.12 7.85 5.42
C LEU A 364 15.28 8.82 5.67
N PRO A 365 15.00 10.09 6.00
CA PRO A 365 16.02 11.01 6.49
C PRO A 365 16.78 10.39 7.68
N GLY A 366 18.13 10.54 7.69
CA GLY A 366 18.98 9.94 8.72
C GLY A 366 19.47 8.53 8.39
N GLY A 367 19.17 8.01 7.19
CA GLY A 367 19.69 6.75 6.67
C GLY A 367 18.94 5.50 7.15
N HIS A 368 17.84 5.67 7.86
CA HIS A 368 16.92 4.54 8.13
C HIS A 368 16.17 4.14 6.86
N ALA A 369 15.65 2.93 6.84
CA ALA A 369 14.76 2.45 5.79
C ALA A 369 13.53 1.77 6.38
N VAL A 370 12.39 1.89 5.70
CA VAL A 370 11.16 1.16 6.03
C VAL A 370 10.81 0.23 4.88
N MET A 371 10.53 -1.02 5.20
CA MET A 371 10.03 -2.01 4.26
C MET A 371 8.60 -2.39 4.61
N GLY A 372 7.69 -2.26 3.64
CA GLY A 372 6.37 -2.90 3.65
C GLY A 372 6.48 -4.23 2.91
N TYR A 373 6.06 -5.34 3.55
CA TYR A 373 6.31 -6.68 3.02
C TYR A 373 5.18 -7.23 2.12
N GLY A 374 4.37 -6.34 1.53
CA GLY A 374 3.42 -6.69 0.48
C GLY A 374 2.45 -7.81 0.88
N SER A 375 2.63 -8.99 0.30
CA SER A 375 1.84 -10.19 0.58
C SER A 375 1.93 -10.71 2.02
N ASN A 376 2.82 -10.15 2.83
CA ASN A 376 2.92 -10.42 4.25
C ASN A 376 2.59 -9.15 5.05
N PRO A 377 1.64 -9.17 6.01
CA PRO A 377 1.13 -7.98 6.68
C PRO A 377 2.10 -7.43 7.74
N LYS A 378 3.32 -7.14 7.32
CA LYS A 378 4.39 -6.64 8.18
C LYS A 378 5.04 -5.38 7.63
N ILE A 379 5.40 -4.49 8.54
CA ILE A 379 6.22 -3.30 8.30
C ILE A 379 7.45 -3.42 9.18
N LYS A 380 8.64 -3.33 8.58
CA LYS A 380 9.89 -3.31 9.36
C LYS A 380 10.65 -2.04 9.11
N GLU A 381 11.29 -1.50 10.16
CA GLU A 381 12.22 -0.39 10.04
C GLU A 381 13.63 -0.86 10.35
N TYR A 382 14.55 -0.44 9.52
CA TYR A 382 15.98 -0.73 9.59
C TYR A 382 16.75 0.56 9.88
N SER A 383 17.69 0.50 10.80
CA SER A 383 18.62 1.60 11.06
C SER A 383 19.63 1.74 9.92
N SER A 384 20.38 2.84 9.91
CA SER A 384 21.37 3.17 8.85
C SER A 384 22.45 2.10 8.63
N ASN A 385 22.68 1.21 9.60
CA ASN A 385 23.60 0.06 9.46
C ASN A 385 22.91 -1.23 9.01
N GLY A 386 21.61 -1.21 8.64
CA GLY A 386 20.85 -2.35 8.17
C GLY A 386 20.26 -3.25 9.27
N THR A 387 20.38 -2.87 10.55
CA THR A 387 19.79 -3.65 11.63
C THR A 387 18.28 -3.37 11.73
N CYS A 388 17.45 -4.43 11.79
CA CYS A 388 16.03 -4.29 12.05
C CYS A 388 15.79 -3.76 13.47
N VAL A 389 15.21 -2.57 13.60
CA VAL A 389 14.94 -1.88 14.86
C VAL A 389 13.47 -1.86 15.26
N MET A 390 12.57 -2.13 14.33
CA MET A 390 11.14 -2.24 14.57
C MET A 390 10.49 -3.25 13.63
N THR A 391 9.54 -4.01 14.17
CA THR A 391 8.56 -4.79 13.41
C THR A 391 7.16 -4.41 13.88
N ALA A 392 6.26 -4.11 12.95
CA ALA A 392 4.84 -3.91 13.19
C ALA A 392 4.06 -4.87 12.29
N GLN A 393 3.31 -5.79 12.87
CA GLN A 393 2.43 -6.71 12.14
C GLN A 393 0.98 -6.28 12.34
N PHE A 394 0.21 -6.25 11.25
CA PHE A 394 -1.17 -5.73 11.21
C PHE A 394 -2.21 -6.74 10.69
N GLY A 395 -1.84 -8.00 10.53
CA GLY A 395 -2.70 -9.06 10.01
C GLY A 395 -2.06 -10.43 10.17
N GLU A 396 -2.80 -11.47 9.82
CA GLU A 396 -2.32 -12.84 9.77
C GLU A 396 -1.59 -13.09 8.45
N ASP A 397 -0.41 -13.73 8.52
CA ASP A 397 0.40 -14.08 7.35
C ASP A 397 -0.40 -15.00 6.40
N GLY A 398 -0.41 -14.69 5.09
CA GLY A 398 -1.16 -15.41 4.07
C GLY A 398 -2.67 -15.11 4.02
N VAL A 399 -3.18 -14.23 4.90
CA VAL A 399 -4.61 -13.85 4.96
C VAL A 399 -4.78 -12.37 4.59
N VAL A 400 -3.90 -11.50 5.07
CA VAL A 400 -3.95 -10.05 4.83
C VAL A 400 -2.71 -9.60 4.09
N ALA A 401 -2.88 -8.66 3.18
CA ALA A 401 -1.79 -7.99 2.46
C ALA A 401 -1.93 -6.47 2.55
N SER A 402 -0.84 -5.77 2.26
CA SER A 402 -0.81 -4.33 1.98
C SER A 402 0.05 -4.07 0.76
N TYR A 403 -0.47 -3.36 -0.22
CA TYR A 403 0.28 -3.16 -1.46
C TYR A 403 1.65 -2.52 -1.20
N ARG A 404 1.68 -1.44 -0.40
CA ARG A 404 2.90 -0.79 0.12
C ARG A 404 2.63 -0.23 1.50
N ALA A 405 3.70 -0.03 2.28
CA ALA A 405 3.63 0.62 3.57
C ALA A 405 4.76 1.64 3.76
N TYR A 406 4.45 2.77 4.38
CA TYR A 406 5.38 3.90 4.51
C TYR A 406 5.41 4.43 5.94
N ARG A 407 6.49 5.15 6.27
CA ARG A 407 6.57 6.01 7.46
C ARG A 407 6.73 7.45 7.02
N SER A 408 5.89 8.34 7.52
CA SER A 408 5.97 9.77 7.21
C SER A 408 5.45 10.62 8.36
N PRO A 409 5.96 11.84 8.56
CA PRO A 409 5.31 12.84 9.37
C PRO A 409 3.99 13.23 8.71
N TRP A 410 2.99 13.53 9.54
CA TRP A 410 1.69 13.99 9.08
C TRP A 410 1.04 14.93 10.09
N VAL A 411 0.42 15.98 9.59
CA VAL A 411 -0.45 16.88 10.36
C VAL A 411 -1.83 16.81 9.75
N GLY A 412 -2.78 16.25 10.51
CA GLY A 412 -4.17 16.11 10.12
C GLY A 412 -5.05 17.13 10.83
N ILE A 413 -5.83 17.90 10.06
CA ILE A 413 -6.75 18.94 10.53
C ILE A 413 -8.13 18.69 9.90
N PRO A 414 -8.87 17.65 10.37
CA PRO A 414 -10.14 17.27 9.75
C PRO A 414 -11.19 18.37 9.87
N THR A 415 -12.01 18.51 8.84
CA THR A 415 -13.19 19.41 8.83
C THR A 415 -14.43 18.76 9.43
N THR A 416 -14.39 17.46 9.73
CA THR A 416 -15.47 16.75 10.42
C THR A 416 -15.58 17.17 11.88
N SER A 417 -16.74 16.94 12.48
CA SER A 417 -16.89 17.09 13.94
C SER A 417 -16.30 15.89 14.68
N PRO A 418 -15.77 16.08 15.92
CA PRO A 418 -15.44 14.97 16.79
C PRO A 418 -16.63 14.05 17.08
N ASP A 419 -16.36 12.76 17.20
CA ASP A 419 -17.31 11.75 17.62
C ASP A 419 -17.41 11.70 19.15
N LEU A 420 -18.62 11.43 19.66
CA LEU A 420 -18.92 11.47 21.07
C LEU A 420 -19.95 10.42 21.45
N PHE A 421 -19.66 9.64 22.46
CA PHE A 421 -20.60 8.78 23.17
C PHE A 421 -20.57 9.09 24.67
N ALA A 422 -21.72 9.06 25.32
CA ALA A 422 -21.80 9.24 26.76
C ALA A 422 -22.87 8.33 27.38
N CYS A 423 -22.57 7.77 28.54
CA CYS A 423 -23.45 6.86 29.29
C CYS A 423 -23.35 7.07 30.77
N SER A 424 -24.41 6.67 31.51
CA SER A 424 -24.51 6.79 32.97
C SER A 424 -23.80 5.61 33.65
N ASP A 425 -23.00 5.93 34.66
CA ASP A 425 -22.52 4.99 35.67
C ASP A 425 -23.29 5.30 36.97
N GLU A 426 -24.48 4.73 37.06
CA GLU A 426 -25.39 5.00 38.18
C GLU A 426 -24.82 4.57 39.55
N SER A 427 -24.00 3.50 39.57
CA SER A 427 -23.39 2.97 40.78
C SER A 427 -22.45 3.97 41.46
N ASN A 428 -21.85 4.88 40.66
CA ASN A 428 -20.87 5.87 41.12
C ASN A 428 -21.38 7.33 40.99
N ASN A 429 -22.64 7.54 40.58
CA ASN A 429 -23.18 8.86 40.24
C ASN A 429 -22.26 9.64 39.31
N LYS A 430 -21.83 9.01 38.20
CA LYS A 430 -20.93 9.58 37.22
C LYS A 430 -21.49 9.43 35.81
N THR A 431 -21.06 10.30 34.91
CA THR A 431 -21.24 10.18 33.47
C THR A 431 -19.92 9.82 32.86
N GLN A 432 -19.87 8.69 32.16
CA GLN A 432 -18.71 8.27 31.31
C GLN A 432 -18.85 8.93 29.95
N VAL A 433 -17.78 9.54 29.49
CA VAL A 433 -17.71 10.28 28.24
C VAL A 433 -16.56 9.72 27.39
N PHE A 434 -16.88 9.26 26.19
CA PHE A 434 -15.92 8.71 25.21
C PHE A 434 -15.87 9.65 24.01
N MET A 435 -14.69 10.10 23.63
CA MET A 435 -14.50 11.09 22.60
C MET A 435 -13.32 10.75 21.71
N SER A 436 -13.52 10.86 20.40
CA SER A 436 -12.51 10.64 19.36
C SER A 436 -12.69 11.63 18.22
N TRP A 437 -11.67 11.74 17.36
CA TRP A 437 -11.75 12.55 16.17
C TRP A 437 -10.83 11.98 15.10
N ASN A 438 -11.44 11.31 14.11
CA ASN A 438 -10.71 10.64 13.04
C ASN A 438 -9.87 11.62 12.25
N GLY A 439 -8.55 11.43 12.28
CA GLY A 439 -7.57 12.24 11.56
C GLY A 439 -6.97 13.42 12.31
N ALA A 440 -7.49 13.78 13.50
CA ALA A 440 -6.98 14.96 14.22
C ALA A 440 -5.68 14.66 14.97
N THR A 441 -4.59 15.31 14.59
CA THR A 441 -3.27 15.15 15.21
C THR A 441 -2.94 16.27 16.20
N GLU A 442 -3.48 17.49 16.03
CA GLU A 442 -2.99 18.68 16.69
C GLU A 442 -3.67 19.02 18.03
N HIS A 443 -4.83 18.43 18.33
CA HIS A 443 -5.47 18.67 19.62
C HIS A 443 -4.80 17.87 20.73
N LYS A 444 -4.70 18.49 21.91
CA LYS A 444 -4.03 17.91 23.10
C LYS A 444 -4.96 17.69 24.27
N LYS A 445 -6.12 18.32 24.27
CA LYS A 445 -7.09 18.31 25.36
C LYS A 445 -8.51 18.30 24.82
N TRP A 446 -9.41 17.82 25.65
CA TRP A 446 -10.85 17.88 25.48
C TRP A 446 -11.47 18.74 26.55
N LYS A 447 -12.32 19.70 26.16
CA LYS A 447 -13.24 20.42 27.09
C LYS A 447 -14.58 19.73 27.01
N ILE A 448 -15.10 19.29 28.15
CA ILE A 448 -16.38 18.59 28.26
C ILE A 448 -17.41 19.58 28.81
N PHE A 449 -18.52 19.68 28.11
CA PHE A 449 -19.70 20.47 28.53
C PHE A 449 -20.83 19.53 28.82
N GLY A 450 -21.54 19.77 29.92
CA GLY A 450 -22.66 18.94 30.35
C GLY A 450 -23.79 19.75 30.97
N GLY A 451 -24.99 19.18 30.95
CA GLY A 451 -26.19 19.80 31.53
C GLY A 451 -27.42 18.93 31.45
N ASN A 452 -28.52 19.42 32.06
CA ASN A 452 -29.81 18.74 32.11
C ASN A 452 -30.73 19.11 30.92
N THR A 453 -30.39 20.15 30.18
CA THR A 453 -31.11 20.61 28.98
C THR A 453 -30.17 20.78 27.83
N ARG A 454 -30.61 20.36 26.63
CA ARG A 454 -29.77 20.33 25.41
C ARG A 454 -29.20 21.69 25.01
N GLY A 455 -29.93 22.77 25.28
CA GLY A 455 -29.53 24.15 24.95
C GLY A 455 -28.73 24.86 26.03
N ASN A 456 -28.54 24.25 27.22
CA ASN A 456 -27.86 24.89 28.34
C ASN A 456 -26.82 23.95 28.96
N LEU A 457 -25.64 23.93 28.31
CA LEU A 457 -24.49 23.12 28.70
C LEU A 457 -23.40 24.02 29.28
N HIS A 458 -22.81 23.62 30.39
CA HIS A 458 -21.74 24.33 31.06
C HIS A 458 -20.44 23.50 31.02
N PRO A 459 -19.25 24.13 31.06
CA PRO A 459 -17.99 23.41 31.21
C PRO A 459 -18.00 22.58 32.50
N VAL A 460 -17.76 21.27 32.41
CA VAL A 460 -17.76 20.35 33.55
C VAL A 460 -16.41 19.70 33.78
N SER A 461 -15.57 19.57 32.73
CA SER A 461 -14.23 19.00 32.84
C SER A 461 -13.32 19.39 31.68
N ILE A 462 -12.02 19.32 31.93
CA ILE A 462 -10.97 19.38 30.89
C ILE A 462 -10.04 18.18 31.11
N VAL A 463 -9.84 17.36 30.09
CA VAL A 463 -8.98 16.19 30.16
C VAL A 463 -7.94 16.18 29.01
N ARG A 464 -6.80 15.55 29.24
CA ARG A 464 -5.80 15.33 28.18
C ARG A 464 -6.31 14.29 27.19
N LYS A 465 -5.95 14.45 25.90
CA LYS A 465 -6.06 13.37 24.91
C LYS A 465 -5.13 12.22 25.32
N THR A 466 -5.64 11.00 25.32
CA THR A 466 -4.89 9.78 25.73
C THR A 466 -4.77 8.73 24.63
N GLY A 467 -5.10 9.05 23.39
CA GLY A 467 -5.10 8.15 22.26
C GLY A 467 -6.14 8.56 21.24
N PHE A 468 -6.50 7.66 20.34
CA PHE A 468 -7.58 7.90 19.39
C PHE A 468 -8.90 8.18 20.11
N GLU A 469 -9.31 7.28 21.00
CA GLU A 469 -10.44 7.52 21.89
C GLU A 469 -9.94 7.89 23.29
N THR A 470 -10.42 9.02 23.81
CA THR A 470 -10.18 9.46 25.19
C THR A 470 -11.43 9.20 26.01
N THR A 471 -11.26 8.56 27.16
CA THR A 471 -12.35 8.34 28.14
C THR A 471 -12.22 9.29 29.31
N ALA A 472 -13.33 9.85 29.72
CA ALA A 472 -13.41 10.71 30.90
C ALA A 472 -14.60 10.36 31.78
N SER A 473 -14.43 10.49 33.11
CA SER A 473 -15.46 10.27 34.13
C SER A 473 -15.82 11.62 34.75
N VAL A 474 -17.05 12.08 34.55
CA VAL A 474 -17.56 13.35 35.06
C VAL A 474 -18.53 13.09 36.22
N VAL A 475 -18.34 13.78 37.37
CA VAL A 475 -19.22 13.64 38.53
C VAL A 475 -20.58 14.24 38.22
N GLY A 476 -21.66 13.54 38.62
CA GLY A 476 -23.05 13.92 38.41
C GLY A 476 -23.75 13.22 37.26
N GLY A 477 -25.05 13.05 37.38
CA GLY A 477 -25.93 12.49 36.32
C GLY A 477 -26.27 13.56 35.29
N LEU A 478 -25.46 13.70 34.25
CA LEU A 478 -25.74 14.60 33.13
C LEU A 478 -26.79 13.98 32.19
N LYS A 479 -27.65 14.81 31.59
CA LYS A 479 -28.59 14.36 30.54
C LYS A 479 -28.05 14.59 29.12
N TYR A 480 -27.24 15.63 28.94
CA TYR A 480 -26.66 15.99 27.64
C TYR A 480 -25.20 16.35 27.81
N VAL A 481 -24.39 15.97 26.84
CA VAL A 481 -22.95 16.22 26.78
C VAL A 481 -22.57 16.73 25.38
N ARG A 482 -21.58 17.61 25.33
CA ARG A 482 -20.85 18.06 24.15
C ARG A 482 -19.39 18.18 24.51
N VAL A 483 -18.48 17.96 23.52
CA VAL A 483 -17.05 18.15 23.72
C VAL A 483 -16.48 19.13 22.71
N GLU A 484 -15.39 19.77 23.08
CA GLU A 484 -14.58 20.63 22.25
C GLU A 484 -13.12 20.15 22.33
N ALA A 485 -12.50 19.91 21.17
CA ALA A 485 -11.08 19.69 21.07
C ALA A 485 -10.34 21.03 21.23
N ASP A 486 -9.29 21.05 22.06
CA ASP A 486 -8.46 22.23 22.29
C ASP A 486 -7.05 21.96 21.75
N GLY A 487 -6.56 22.80 20.85
CA GLY A 487 -5.24 22.63 20.24
C GLY A 487 -4.94 23.74 19.22
N PHE A 488 -3.67 23.88 18.86
CA PHE A 488 -3.22 24.88 17.91
C PHE A 488 -3.79 24.61 16.50
N GLY A 489 -4.42 25.65 15.91
CA GLY A 489 -4.94 25.60 14.53
C GLY A 489 -6.32 24.96 14.35
N ILE A 490 -6.99 24.54 15.41
CA ILE A 490 -8.31 23.92 15.36
C ILE A 490 -9.40 24.95 15.69
N GLU A 491 -10.03 25.50 14.67
CA GLU A 491 -11.12 26.47 14.85
C GLU A 491 -12.47 25.84 15.17
N LYS A 492 -12.70 24.55 14.89
CA LYS A 492 -14.05 23.94 14.89
C LYS A 492 -14.15 22.50 15.44
N GLY A 493 -13.24 22.09 16.30
CA GLY A 493 -13.29 20.76 16.93
C GLY A 493 -14.43 20.59 17.94
N VAL A 494 -15.68 20.84 17.54
CA VAL A 494 -16.86 20.79 18.40
C VAL A 494 -17.75 19.63 17.99
N SER A 495 -18.05 18.72 18.92
CA SER A 495 -18.96 17.60 18.67
C SER A 495 -20.43 18.05 18.60
N LYS A 496 -21.27 17.18 18.07
CA LYS A 496 -22.72 17.29 18.26
C LYS A 496 -23.06 17.11 19.76
N VAL A 497 -24.19 17.69 20.20
CA VAL A 497 -24.73 17.41 21.53
C VAL A 497 -25.39 16.03 21.52
N VAL A 498 -24.94 15.13 22.39
CA VAL A 498 -25.52 13.79 22.56
C VAL A 498 -26.31 13.70 23.89
N SER A 499 -27.34 12.84 23.91
CA SER A 499 -27.99 12.41 25.16
C SER A 499 -27.16 11.33 25.83
N VAL A 500 -27.06 11.40 27.15
CA VAL A 500 -26.42 10.35 27.94
C VAL A 500 -27.32 9.11 27.96
N LYS A 501 -26.76 7.95 27.58
CA LYS A 501 -27.45 6.64 27.65
C LYS A 501 -27.57 6.17 29.09
N GLU A 502 -28.60 5.36 29.38
CA GLU A 502 -28.88 4.91 30.76
C GLU A 502 -27.81 4.00 31.35
N MET A 503 -27.14 3.21 30.52
CA MET A 503 -26.05 2.32 30.96
C MET A 503 -24.86 2.34 29.97
N CYS A 504 -23.66 2.22 30.51
CA CYS A 504 -22.44 1.96 29.77
C CYS A 504 -22.29 0.46 29.43
#